data_df54639a6247b729373f60f7e656c045
#
_entry.id   df54639a6247b729373f60f7e656c045
#
_cell.length_a   1.000
_cell.length_b   1.000
_cell.length_c   1.000
_cell.angle_alpha   90.00
_cell.angle_beta   90.00
_cell.angle_gamma   90.00
#
_symmetry.space_group_name_H-M   'P 1'
#
loop_
_entity.id
_entity.type
_entity.pdbx_description
1 polymer ?
#
loop_
_entity_poly.entity_id
_entity_poly.type
_entity_poly.pdbx_seq_one_letter_code
_entity_poly.pdbx_strand_id
1 'polypeptide(L)'
;EVNSFKIKNFTLKAASYGYKFNWITDYLANYNGESIGVQGINLLLQNINKEIMNRGYVTTRVYVEPQDLSSGTMYFTLLPGIISDIRFREETWGTWHNAVAMRKGSLLNIRDIEQTVDNFNSVPSQSADIKIEPGPNEGESDLVIDIKRGKPWSLSMTLDNSGTRETGKVQMSGAVQLAQPFSANDIFYASWNSDATQSGETKGTRANSFYYAVPLGKERFAFSHSKNDYHQTVEYAVNPFVSSGEFTSDSLTWTHLLQRNQSSKTDFELGLVHKTRHSYIDGTEIEVQRQKTT
;
A
#
# COMPACT_ATOMS: atom_id res chain seq x y z
N GLU A 1 -32.13 -38.89 -10.06
CA GLU A 1 -31.33 -38.94 -11.31
C GLU A 1 -31.12 -40.38 -11.72
N VAL A 2 -31.33 -40.66 -13.00
CA VAL A 2 -31.29 -42.05 -13.55
C VAL A 2 -29.87 -42.63 -13.53
N ASN A 3 -28.80 -41.78 -13.44
CA ASN A 3 -27.40 -42.21 -13.41
C ASN A 3 -26.70 -41.50 -12.22
N SER A 4 -26.80 -42.06 -11.01
CA SER A 4 -26.03 -41.66 -9.87
C SER A 4 -25.00 -42.72 -9.49
N PHE A 5 -23.81 -42.30 -9.06
CA PHE A 5 -22.74 -43.14 -8.60
C PHE A 5 -22.51 -42.95 -7.10
N LYS A 6 -22.36 -44.03 -6.36
CA LYS A 6 -22.00 -43.98 -4.95
C LYS A 6 -20.50 -43.68 -4.83
N ILE A 7 -20.15 -42.45 -4.41
CA ILE A 7 -18.77 -42.01 -4.27
C ILE A 7 -18.33 -42.21 -2.83
N LYS A 8 -17.39 -43.10 -2.61
CA LYS A 8 -16.83 -43.38 -1.27
C LYS A 8 -15.85 -42.31 -0.82
N ASN A 9 -15.03 -41.82 -1.75
CA ASN A 9 -13.98 -40.84 -1.49
C ASN A 9 -13.86 -39.82 -2.62
N PHE A 10 -13.63 -38.58 -2.22
CA PHE A 10 -13.24 -37.50 -3.13
C PHE A 10 -11.78 -37.17 -2.92
N THR A 11 -11.04 -36.93 -4.00
CA THR A 11 -9.61 -36.61 -3.94
C THR A 11 -9.33 -35.43 -4.85
N LEU A 12 -8.59 -34.42 -4.33
CA LEU A 12 -8.09 -33.31 -5.11
C LEU A 12 -6.69 -33.63 -5.65
N LYS A 13 -6.53 -33.70 -6.96
CA LYS A 13 -5.22 -33.78 -7.64
C LYS A 13 -4.72 -32.39 -7.94
N ALA A 14 -3.48 -32.07 -7.54
CA ALA A 14 -2.84 -30.82 -7.80
C ALA A 14 -1.35 -31.05 -8.13
N ALA A 15 -0.89 -30.55 -9.27
CA ALA A 15 0.53 -30.62 -9.64
C ALA A 15 1.39 -29.69 -8.78
N SER A 16 0.84 -28.54 -8.37
CA SER A 16 1.50 -27.56 -7.51
C SER A 16 0.46 -26.79 -6.70
N TYR A 17 0.91 -26.10 -5.63
CA TYR A 17 0.09 -25.23 -4.77
C TYR A 17 -1.14 -25.90 -4.13
N GLY A 18 -1.30 -27.21 -4.18
CA GLY A 18 -2.43 -27.92 -3.59
C GLY A 18 -2.68 -27.58 -2.13
N TYR A 19 -1.62 -27.34 -1.36
CA TYR A 19 -1.69 -26.97 0.07
C TYR A 19 -2.47 -25.67 0.34
N LYS A 20 -2.54 -24.75 -0.62
CA LYS A 20 -3.36 -23.52 -0.52
C LYS A 20 -4.86 -23.79 -0.67
N PHE A 21 -5.22 -24.97 -1.17
CA PHE A 21 -6.58 -25.36 -1.52
C PHE A 21 -7.06 -26.58 -0.75
N ASN A 22 -6.40 -26.95 0.37
CA ASN A 22 -6.79 -28.08 1.23
C ASN A 22 -8.24 -28.00 1.69
N TRP A 23 -8.79 -26.80 1.85
CA TRP A 23 -10.19 -26.59 2.16
C TRP A 23 -11.17 -27.24 1.15
N ILE A 24 -10.74 -27.47 -0.12
CA ILE A 24 -11.53 -28.16 -1.14
C ILE A 24 -11.69 -29.62 -0.74
N THR A 25 -10.62 -30.26 -0.29
CA THR A 25 -10.66 -31.64 0.20
C THR A 25 -11.59 -31.77 1.40
N ASP A 26 -11.51 -30.84 2.37
CA ASP A 26 -12.38 -30.81 3.53
C ASP A 26 -13.85 -30.56 3.15
N TYR A 27 -14.10 -29.67 2.19
CA TYR A 27 -15.43 -29.42 1.64
C TYR A 27 -16.02 -30.68 0.98
N LEU A 28 -15.24 -31.34 0.11
CA LEU A 28 -15.66 -32.54 -0.62
C LEU A 28 -15.87 -33.75 0.33
N ALA A 29 -15.12 -33.85 1.42
CA ALA A 29 -15.25 -34.92 2.41
C ALA A 29 -16.67 -35.00 3.02
N ASN A 30 -17.40 -33.87 3.08
CA ASN A 30 -18.79 -33.86 3.57
C ASN A 30 -19.77 -34.68 2.70
N TYR A 31 -19.38 -35.00 1.48
CA TYR A 31 -20.20 -35.74 0.52
C TYR A 31 -19.72 -37.19 0.34
N ASN A 32 -18.74 -37.65 1.12
CA ASN A 32 -18.27 -39.05 1.09
C ASN A 32 -19.39 -40.03 1.43
N GLY A 33 -19.56 -41.05 0.59
CA GLY A 33 -20.59 -42.07 0.74
C GLY A 33 -21.94 -41.73 0.09
N GLU A 34 -22.11 -40.53 -0.39
CA GLU A 34 -23.34 -40.11 -1.05
C GLU A 34 -23.43 -40.62 -2.50
N SER A 35 -24.67 -40.75 -2.98
CA SER A 35 -24.96 -41.08 -4.40
C SER A 35 -25.13 -39.79 -5.18
N ILE A 36 -24.18 -39.48 -6.05
CA ILE A 36 -24.11 -38.21 -6.76
C ILE A 36 -24.21 -38.45 -8.27
N GLY A 37 -25.11 -37.76 -8.93
CA GLY A 37 -25.24 -37.74 -10.39
C GLY A 37 -24.49 -36.54 -11.01
N VAL A 38 -24.55 -36.45 -12.33
CA VAL A 38 -23.87 -35.39 -13.13
C VAL A 38 -24.23 -33.99 -12.64
N GLN A 39 -25.51 -33.75 -12.30
CA GLN A 39 -25.96 -32.43 -11.82
C GLN A 39 -25.33 -32.08 -10.47
N GLY A 40 -25.24 -33.07 -9.57
CA GLY A 40 -24.57 -32.88 -8.28
C GLY A 40 -23.08 -32.57 -8.42
N ILE A 41 -22.40 -33.28 -9.32
CA ILE A 41 -20.97 -33.02 -9.62
C ILE A 41 -20.78 -31.60 -10.16
N ASN A 42 -21.64 -31.19 -11.10
CA ASN A 42 -21.57 -29.83 -11.66
C ASN A 42 -21.82 -28.75 -10.58
N LEU A 43 -22.75 -28.99 -9.65
CA LEU A 43 -23.01 -28.07 -8.55
C LEU A 43 -21.79 -27.95 -7.61
N LEU A 44 -21.15 -29.08 -7.28
CA LEU A 44 -19.92 -29.06 -6.50
C LEU A 44 -18.81 -28.27 -7.18
N LEU A 45 -18.60 -28.49 -8.49
CA LEU A 45 -17.64 -27.74 -9.29
C LEU A 45 -17.93 -26.22 -9.30
N GLN A 46 -19.19 -25.85 -9.50
CA GLN A 46 -19.60 -24.45 -9.49
C GLN A 46 -19.32 -23.79 -8.12
N ASN A 47 -19.69 -24.48 -7.03
CA ASN A 47 -19.46 -23.94 -5.67
C ASN A 47 -17.97 -23.81 -5.36
N ILE A 48 -17.15 -24.81 -5.71
CA ILE A 48 -15.70 -24.77 -5.51
C ILE A 48 -15.08 -23.63 -6.31
N ASN A 49 -15.38 -23.52 -7.61
CA ASN A 49 -14.81 -22.47 -8.46
C ASN A 49 -15.28 -21.08 -8.04
N LYS A 50 -16.52 -20.92 -7.60
CA LYS A 50 -17.03 -19.66 -7.03
C LYS A 50 -16.24 -19.25 -5.79
N GLU A 51 -15.98 -20.20 -4.89
CA GLU A 51 -15.22 -19.91 -3.66
C GLU A 51 -13.74 -19.61 -3.96
N ILE A 52 -13.12 -20.28 -4.93
CA ILE A 52 -11.78 -19.97 -5.43
C ILE A 52 -11.72 -18.51 -5.91
N MET A 53 -12.71 -18.08 -6.71
CA MET A 53 -12.81 -16.70 -7.19
C MET A 53 -13.04 -15.69 -6.05
N ASN A 54 -13.90 -16.02 -5.09
CA ASN A 54 -14.17 -15.17 -3.92
C ASN A 54 -12.88 -14.93 -3.11
N ARG A 55 -12.00 -15.93 -3.02
CA ARG A 55 -10.68 -15.83 -2.37
C ARG A 55 -9.64 -15.08 -3.22
N GLY A 56 -10.01 -14.60 -4.40
CA GLY A 56 -9.17 -13.79 -5.28
C GLY A 56 -8.36 -14.57 -6.31
N TYR A 57 -8.46 -15.90 -6.39
CA TYR A 57 -7.72 -16.72 -7.34
C TYR A 57 -8.46 -16.81 -8.68
N VAL A 58 -8.53 -15.67 -9.39
CA VAL A 58 -9.40 -15.50 -10.57
C VAL A 58 -9.01 -16.33 -11.80
N THR A 59 -7.80 -16.86 -11.86
CA THR A 59 -7.30 -17.71 -12.96
C THR A 59 -7.15 -19.18 -12.57
N THR A 60 -7.26 -19.51 -11.29
CA THR A 60 -7.25 -20.90 -10.81
C THR A 60 -8.60 -21.56 -11.05
N ARG A 61 -8.60 -22.82 -11.48
CA ARG A 61 -9.80 -23.60 -11.78
C ARG A 61 -9.70 -25.01 -11.22
N VAL A 62 -10.86 -25.57 -10.88
CA VAL A 62 -11.02 -26.99 -10.60
C VAL A 62 -11.96 -27.57 -11.65
N TYR A 63 -11.59 -28.70 -12.18
CA TYR A 63 -12.38 -29.45 -13.16
C TYR A 63 -12.33 -30.96 -12.89
N VAL A 64 -13.13 -31.69 -13.61
CA VAL A 64 -13.19 -33.17 -13.56
C VAL A 64 -12.85 -33.71 -14.94
N GLU A 65 -11.82 -34.56 -15.00
CA GLU A 65 -11.47 -35.30 -16.19
C GLU A 65 -12.37 -36.50 -16.35
N PRO A 66 -12.58 -37.00 -17.60
CA PRO A 66 -13.22 -38.30 -17.82
C PRO A 66 -12.50 -39.38 -17.01
N GLN A 67 -13.24 -40.10 -16.18
CA GLN A 67 -12.69 -41.11 -15.25
C GLN A 67 -13.67 -42.23 -15.00
N ASP A 68 -13.14 -43.40 -14.63
CA ASP A 68 -13.93 -44.54 -14.19
C ASP A 68 -14.27 -44.40 -12.68
N LEU A 69 -15.56 -44.38 -12.37
CA LEU A 69 -16.08 -44.28 -11.02
C LEU A 69 -16.36 -45.62 -10.34
N SER A 70 -16.06 -46.76 -11.01
CA SER A 70 -16.30 -48.09 -10.47
C SER A 70 -15.56 -48.40 -9.16
N SER A 71 -14.41 -47.75 -8.95
CA SER A 71 -13.64 -47.80 -7.71
C SER A 71 -14.32 -47.13 -6.53
N GLY A 72 -15.31 -46.27 -6.76
CA GLY A 72 -15.94 -45.42 -5.80
C GLY A 72 -15.10 -44.21 -5.38
N THR A 73 -13.97 -43.93 -6.06
CA THR A 73 -13.17 -42.73 -5.85
C THR A 73 -13.34 -41.76 -7.00
N MET A 74 -13.62 -40.50 -6.68
CA MET A 74 -13.75 -39.43 -7.65
C MET A 74 -12.61 -38.41 -7.47
N TYR A 75 -11.97 -38.08 -8.59
CA TYR A 75 -10.86 -37.12 -8.63
C TYR A 75 -11.34 -35.79 -9.20
N PHE A 76 -11.01 -34.74 -8.48
CA PHE A 76 -11.07 -33.35 -8.94
C PHE A 76 -9.65 -32.89 -9.25
N THR A 77 -9.46 -32.19 -10.36
CA THR A 77 -8.14 -31.71 -10.77
C THR A 77 -8.06 -30.20 -10.61
N LEU A 78 -7.06 -29.73 -9.85
CA LEU A 78 -6.76 -28.32 -9.66
C LEU A 78 -5.76 -27.86 -10.72
N LEU A 79 -6.15 -26.86 -11.51
CA LEU A 79 -5.27 -26.11 -12.40
C LEU A 79 -4.96 -24.76 -11.72
N PRO A 80 -3.79 -24.61 -11.12
CA PRO A 80 -3.41 -23.35 -10.46
C PRO A 80 -3.14 -22.25 -11.50
N GLY A 81 -3.65 -21.07 -11.27
CA GLY A 81 -3.34 -19.88 -12.08
C GLY A 81 -2.02 -19.27 -11.61
N ILE A 82 -0.97 -19.35 -12.43
CA ILE A 82 0.40 -18.94 -12.09
C ILE A 82 0.79 -17.71 -12.92
N ILE A 83 1.54 -16.80 -12.32
CA ILE A 83 2.11 -15.63 -13.00
C ILE A 83 3.35 -16.07 -13.77
N SER A 84 3.32 -15.99 -15.11
CA SER A 84 4.46 -16.32 -15.96
C SER A 84 5.40 -15.13 -16.13
N ASP A 85 4.85 -13.93 -16.34
CA ASP A 85 5.63 -12.73 -16.50
C ASP A 85 4.94 -11.49 -15.94
N ILE A 86 5.74 -10.46 -15.63
CA ILE A 86 5.28 -9.14 -15.19
C ILE A 86 6.08 -8.10 -15.97
N ARG A 87 5.39 -7.23 -16.72
CA ARG A 87 6.04 -6.26 -17.57
C ARG A 87 5.19 -5.01 -17.77
N PHE A 88 5.85 -3.89 -18.10
CA PHE A 88 5.12 -2.75 -18.65
C PHE A 88 4.62 -3.06 -20.07
N ARG A 89 3.49 -2.47 -20.43
CA ARG A 89 2.95 -2.58 -21.80
C ARG A 89 3.88 -1.92 -22.82
N GLU A 90 4.38 -0.74 -22.46
CA GLU A 90 5.31 0.06 -23.26
C GLU A 90 6.56 0.37 -22.44
N GLU A 91 7.69 0.55 -23.10
CA GLU A 91 8.90 1.01 -22.43
C GLU A 91 8.65 2.35 -21.75
N THR A 92 8.99 2.43 -20.48
CA THR A 92 8.80 3.63 -19.68
C THR A 92 9.91 3.73 -18.63
N TRP A 93 10.19 4.96 -18.19
CA TRP A 93 11.14 5.17 -17.11
C TRP A 93 10.62 4.68 -15.74
N GLY A 94 11.53 4.39 -14.83
CA GLY A 94 11.22 3.87 -13.52
C GLY A 94 11.08 2.34 -13.48
N THR A 95 10.90 1.80 -12.30
CA THR A 95 10.79 0.36 -12.08
C THR A 95 9.38 -0.03 -11.63
N TRP A 96 9.00 -1.26 -11.93
CA TRP A 96 7.80 -1.88 -11.34
C TRP A 96 8.14 -2.81 -10.16
N HIS A 97 9.40 -3.25 -10.04
CA HIS A 97 9.83 -4.31 -9.14
C HIS A 97 9.50 -4.06 -7.67
N ASN A 98 9.63 -2.82 -7.21
CA ASN A 98 9.36 -2.47 -5.83
C ASN A 98 7.86 -2.24 -5.55
N ALA A 99 7.07 -1.88 -6.57
CA ALA A 99 5.64 -1.63 -6.40
C ALA A 99 4.81 -2.92 -6.38
N VAL A 100 5.28 -4.00 -7.01
CA VAL A 100 4.51 -5.25 -7.15
C VAL A 100 4.44 -6.04 -5.85
N ALA A 101 3.22 -6.43 -5.47
CA ALA A 101 2.94 -7.25 -4.28
C ALA A 101 3.01 -8.77 -4.54
N MET A 102 3.36 -9.19 -5.77
CA MET A 102 3.44 -10.58 -6.20
C MET A 102 4.78 -10.87 -6.87
N ARG A 103 5.01 -12.11 -7.23
CA ARG A 103 6.23 -12.56 -7.88
C ARG A 103 5.92 -13.47 -9.07
N LYS A 104 6.79 -13.46 -10.06
CA LYS A 104 6.82 -14.43 -11.14
C LYS A 104 6.91 -15.84 -10.56
N GLY A 105 6.13 -16.77 -11.10
CA GLY A 105 6.01 -18.15 -10.62
C GLY A 105 5.05 -18.34 -9.44
N SER A 106 4.52 -17.29 -8.82
CA SER A 106 3.53 -17.41 -7.74
C SER A 106 2.10 -17.55 -8.26
N LEU A 107 1.19 -18.00 -7.38
CA LEU A 107 -0.25 -17.99 -7.66
C LEU A 107 -0.72 -16.56 -7.91
N LEU A 108 -1.51 -16.38 -8.97
CA LEU A 108 -2.16 -15.12 -9.28
C LEU A 108 -3.33 -14.90 -8.32
N ASN A 109 -3.28 -13.78 -7.57
CA ASN A 109 -4.38 -13.33 -6.75
C ASN A 109 -4.72 -11.88 -7.07
N ILE A 110 -5.98 -11.61 -7.35
CA ILE A 110 -6.47 -10.27 -7.70
C ILE A 110 -6.19 -9.24 -6.58
N ARG A 111 -6.14 -9.68 -5.32
CA ARG A 111 -5.87 -8.79 -4.16
C ARG A 111 -4.43 -8.26 -4.18
N ASP A 112 -3.48 -9.05 -4.64
CA ASP A 112 -2.09 -8.60 -4.83
C ASP A 112 -1.98 -7.65 -6.03
N ILE A 113 -2.79 -7.86 -7.09
CA ILE A 113 -2.89 -6.93 -8.22
C ILE A 113 -3.46 -5.59 -7.75
N GLU A 114 -4.57 -5.59 -6.99
CA GLU A 114 -5.16 -4.37 -6.43
C GLU A 114 -4.17 -3.60 -5.55
N GLN A 115 -3.38 -4.31 -4.72
CA GLN A 115 -2.34 -3.66 -3.90
C GLN A 115 -1.24 -3.05 -4.76
N THR A 116 -0.85 -3.72 -5.83
CA THR A 116 0.14 -3.21 -6.78
C THR A 116 -0.36 -1.95 -7.50
N VAL A 117 -1.62 -1.94 -7.92
CA VAL A 117 -2.26 -0.76 -8.52
C VAL A 117 -2.31 0.41 -7.52
N ASP A 118 -2.65 0.13 -6.25
CA ASP A 118 -2.61 1.15 -5.19
C ASP A 118 -1.20 1.73 -5.00
N ASN A 119 -0.16 0.89 -5.02
CA ASN A 119 1.23 1.33 -4.91
C ASN A 119 1.62 2.28 -6.05
N PHE A 120 1.26 1.95 -7.29
CA PHE A 120 1.49 2.83 -8.43
C PHE A 120 0.68 4.14 -8.33
N ASN A 121 -0.60 4.04 -7.98
CA ASN A 121 -1.50 5.18 -7.92
C ASN A 121 -1.26 6.06 -6.67
N SER A 122 -0.45 5.61 -5.72
CA SER A 122 -0.01 6.45 -4.61
C SER A 122 0.93 7.58 -5.04
N VAL A 123 1.57 7.44 -6.21
CA VAL A 123 2.47 8.45 -6.77
C VAL A 123 1.64 9.55 -7.44
N PRO A 124 1.83 10.82 -7.10
CA PRO A 124 1.12 11.93 -7.72
C PRO A 124 1.30 11.98 -9.23
N SER A 125 0.25 12.36 -9.95
CA SER A 125 0.22 12.47 -11.42
C SER A 125 0.52 11.14 -12.14
N GLN A 126 0.36 10.01 -11.48
CA GLN A 126 0.50 8.68 -12.05
C GLN A 126 -0.81 7.91 -11.92
N SER A 127 -1.17 7.16 -12.94
CA SER A 127 -2.23 6.16 -12.87
C SER A 127 -1.78 4.87 -13.55
N ALA A 128 -2.09 3.75 -12.95
CA ALA A 128 -1.77 2.44 -13.47
C ALA A 128 -3.00 1.54 -13.48
N ASP A 129 -3.05 0.67 -14.47
CA ASP A 129 -3.95 -0.46 -14.58
C ASP A 129 -3.14 -1.72 -14.89
N ILE A 130 -3.61 -2.88 -14.47
CA ILE A 130 -2.93 -4.16 -14.71
C ILE A 130 -3.90 -5.10 -15.41
N LYS A 131 -3.51 -5.53 -16.61
CA LYS A 131 -4.27 -6.50 -17.40
C LYS A 131 -3.66 -7.88 -17.22
N ILE A 132 -4.55 -8.86 -17.07
CA ILE A 132 -4.20 -10.28 -17.06
C ILE A 132 -4.32 -10.78 -18.48
N GLU A 133 -3.22 -11.16 -19.10
CA GLU A 133 -3.17 -11.71 -20.45
C GLU A 133 -2.78 -13.20 -20.37
N PRO A 134 -3.21 -14.04 -21.32
CA PRO A 134 -2.79 -15.45 -21.37
C PRO A 134 -1.26 -15.56 -21.43
N GLY A 135 -0.69 -16.43 -20.61
CA GLY A 135 0.72 -16.78 -20.65
C GLY A 135 1.04 -17.86 -21.69
N PRO A 136 2.31 -18.29 -21.77
CA PRO A 136 2.76 -19.26 -22.78
C PRO A 136 2.20 -20.68 -22.57
N ASN A 137 1.87 -21.06 -21.34
CA ASN A 137 1.37 -22.40 -21.02
C ASN A 137 -0.02 -22.35 -20.38
N GLU A 138 -0.74 -23.47 -20.38
CA GLU A 138 -2.02 -23.60 -19.71
C GLU A 138 -1.90 -23.31 -18.21
N GLY A 139 -2.82 -22.50 -17.67
CA GLY A 139 -2.79 -22.05 -16.28
C GLY A 139 -1.83 -20.89 -16.01
N GLU A 140 -1.05 -20.46 -16.98
CA GLU A 140 -0.16 -19.32 -16.84
C GLU A 140 -0.81 -18.00 -17.33
N SER A 141 -0.42 -16.91 -16.72
CA SER A 141 -0.88 -15.56 -17.08
C SER A 141 0.26 -14.56 -16.98
N ASP A 142 0.32 -13.64 -17.95
CA ASP A 142 1.18 -12.47 -17.93
C ASP A 142 0.44 -11.29 -17.30
N LEU A 143 1.13 -10.55 -16.44
CA LEU A 143 0.63 -9.29 -15.89
C LEU A 143 1.22 -8.12 -16.66
N VAL A 144 0.38 -7.43 -17.41
CA VAL A 144 0.78 -6.30 -18.25
C VAL A 144 0.35 -4.99 -17.59
N ILE A 145 1.34 -4.22 -17.14
CA ILE A 145 1.15 -2.95 -16.45
C ILE A 145 1.03 -1.85 -17.50
N ASP A 146 -0.15 -1.23 -17.55
CA ASP A 146 -0.44 -0.05 -18.36
C ASP A 146 -0.36 1.18 -17.45
N ILE A 147 0.66 2.01 -17.64
CA ILE A 147 0.95 3.13 -16.75
C ILE A 147 0.94 4.45 -17.50
N LYS A 148 0.21 5.41 -16.98
CA LYS A 148 0.16 6.79 -17.47
C LYS A 148 0.80 7.71 -16.45
N ARG A 149 1.75 8.54 -16.90
CA ARG A 149 2.47 9.48 -16.06
C ARG A 149 2.27 10.90 -16.57
N GLY A 150 1.88 11.79 -15.67
CA GLY A 150 1.80 13.21 -15.90
C GLY A 150 3.09 13.92 -15.49
N LYS A 151 2.99 15.21 -15.18
CA LYS A 151 4.11 16.05 -14.76
C LYS A 151 4.69 15.53 -13.43
N PRO A 152 6.01 15.22 -13.37
CA PRO A 152 6.60 14.58 -12.20
C PRO A 152 6.89 15.54 -11.04
N TRP A 153 6.52 16.80 -11.15
CA TRP A 153 6.73 17.79 -10.10
C TRP A 153 5.62 18.81 -10.04
N SER A 154 5.41 19.35 -8.87
CA SER A 154 4.60 20.56 -8.66
C SER A 154 5.31 21.51 -7.69
N LEU A 155 5.12 22.80 -7.92
CA LEU A 155 5.60 23.89 -7.06
C LEU A 155 4.42 24.79 -6.76
N SER A 156 4.25 25.14 -5.48
CA SER A 156 3.29 26.15 -5.04
C SER A 156 3.98 27.19 -4.19
N MET A 157 3.52 28.44 -4.29
CA MET A 157 3.95 29.55 -3.44
C MET A 157 2.73 30.36 -3.04
N THR A 158 2.70 30.78 -1.77
CA THR A 158 1.61 31.57 -1.23
C THR A 158 2.18 32.74 -0.44
N LEU A 159 1.56 33.89 -0.57
CA LEU A 159 1.80 35.08 0.26
C LEU A 159 0.45 35.53 0.80
N ASP A 160 0.34 35.62 2.12
CA ASP A 160 -0.91 36.01 2.79
C ASP A 160 -0.65 36.78 4.07
N ASN A 161 -1.72 37.22 4.71
CA ASN A 161 -1.69 37.96 5.96
C ASN A 161 -2.28 37.18 7.15
N SER A 162 -2.15 35.84 7.13
CA SER A 162 -2.69 34.93 8.16
C SER A 162 -1.90 34.91 9.47
N GLY A 163 -0.73 35.55 9.51
CA GLY A 163 0.11 35.61 10.70
C GLY A 163 -0.41 36.57 11.76
N THR A 164 0.23 36.54 12.93
CA THR A 164 -0.08 37.44 14.04
C THR A 164 0.84 38.67 14.06
N ARG A 165 0.48 39.71 14.85
CA ARG A 165 1.33 40.89 15.00
C ARG A 165 2.63 40.57 15.75
N GLU A 166 2.56 39.58 16.65
CA GLU A 166 3.63 39.20 17.56
C GLU A 166 4.70 38.35 16.82
N THR A 167 4.31 37.56 15.83
CA THR A 167 5.18 36.62 15.11
C THR A 167 5.38 36.95 13.64
N GLY A 168 4.80 38.04 13.14
CA GLY A 168 4.85 38.45 11.75
C GLY A 168 3.51 38.24 11.03
N LYS A 169 2.87 39.37 10.63
CA LYS A 169 1.52 39.36 10.06
C LYS A 169 1.46 38.80 8.65
N VAL A 170 2.46 39.10 7.83
CA VAL A 170 2.54 38.62 6.45
C VAL A 170 3.37 37.34 6.42
N GLN A 171 2.78 36.27 5.90
CA GLN A 171 3.38 34.97 5.80
C GLN A 171 3.68 34.64 4.33
N MET A 172 4.83 34.01 4.09
CA MET A 172 5.19 33.45 2.80
C MET A 172 5.43 31.94 2.97
N SER A 173 4.79 31.16 2.13
CA SER A 173 4.99 29.71 2.13
C SER A 173 5.25 29.19 0.74
N GLY A 174 5.92 28.04 0.67
CA GLY A 174 6.14 27.33 -0.55
C GLY A 174 6.17 25.83 -0.32
N ALA A 175 5.81 25.06 -1.34
CA ALA A 175 5.91 23.62 -1.32
C ALA A 175 6.36 23.08 -2.68
N VAL A 176 7.19 22.05 -2.65
CA VAL A 176 7.59 21.26 -3.80
C VAL A 176 7.22 19.82 -3.59
N GLN A 177 6.67 19.21 -4.62
CA GLN A 177 6.34 17.80 -4.66
C GLN A 177 7.01 17.18 -5.87
N LEU A 178 7.70 16.06 -5.65
CA LEU A 178 8.37 15.29 -6.69
C LEU A 178 7.77 13.88 -6.72
N ALA A 179 7.31 13.49 -7.88
CA ALA A 179 6.87 12.14 -8.16
C ALA A 179 8.06 11.33 -8.68
N GLN A 180 8.40 10.26 -7.99
CA GLN A 180 9.48 9.33 -8.34
C GLN A 180 10.88 9.96 -8.51
N PRO A 181 11.38 10.73 -7.53
CA PRO A 181 12.72 11.33 -7.63
C PRO A 181 13.83 10.28 -7.83
N PHE A 182 13.65 9.06 -7.33
CA PHE A 182 14.60 7.95 -7.50
C PHE A 182 14.09 6.84 -8.43
N SER A 183 13.02 7.10 -9.21
CA SER A 183 12.43 6.14 -10.16
C SER A 183 11.91 4.85 -9.51
N ALA A 184 11.60 4.87 -8.23
CA ALA A 184 11.20 3.74 -7.39
C ALA A 184 9.75 3.82 -6.90
N ASN A 185 8.84 4.42 -7.69
CA ASN A 185 7.46 4.68 -7.28
C ASN A 185 7.37 5.43 -5.94
N ASP A 186 8.35 6.25 -5.69
CA ASP A 186 8.57 7.01 -4.48
C ASP A 186 8.02 8.43 -4.61
N ILE A 187 7.79 9.05 -3.46
CA ILE A 187 7.24 10.40 -3.36
C ILE A 187 8.14 11.22 -2.46
N PHE A 188 8.47 12.42 -2.89
CA PHE A 188 9.10 13.42 -2.06
C PHE A 188 8.22 14.68 -2.00
N TYR A 189 8.05 15.20 -0.80
CA TYR A 189 7.36 16.45 -0.54
C TYR A 189 8.21 17.29 0.42
N ALA A 190 8.40 18.56 0.11
CA ALA A 190 9.01 19.53 1.01
C ALA A 190 8.19 20.81 1.06
N SER A 191 8.10 21.40 2.23
CA SER A 191 7.45 22.70 2.40
C SER A 191 8.26 23.62 3.32
N TRP A 192 8.09 24.92 3.12
CA TRP A 192 8.59 25.92 4.02
C TRP A 192 7.52 26.99 4.25
N ASN A 193 7.56 27.58 5.43
CA ASN A 193 6.79 28.76 5.78
C ASN A 193 7.70 29.72 6.54
N SER A 194 7.55 31.00 6.30
CA SER A 194 8.30 32.04 7.00
C SER A 194 7.47 33.31 7.05
N ASP A 195 7.65 34.07 8.10
CA ASP A 195 7.22 35.46 8.07
C ASP A 195 7.96 36.21 6.95
N ALA A 196 7.21 36.94 6.13
CA ALA A 196 7.73 37.63 4.93
C ALA A 196 8.53 38.89 5.27
N THR A 197 8.38 39.42 6.48
CA THR A 197 9.06 40.64 6.91
C THR A 197 10.44 40.38 7.48
N GLN A 198 10.76 39.09 7.77
CA GLN A 198 12.02 38.65 8.35
C GLN A 198 12.50 39.53 9.49
N SER A 199 11.60 39.79 10.46
CA SER A 199 11.82 40.76 11.55
C SER A 199 12.95 40.35 12.51
N GLY A 200 13.71 39.31 12.19
CA GLY A 200 14.94 38.93 12.85
C GLY A 200 14.73 38.21 14.16
N GLU A 201 15.57 38.59 15.17
CA GLU A 201 15.63 37.89 16.47
C GLU A 201 14.49 38.24 17.41
N THR A 202 13.70 39.27 17.13
CA THR A 202 12.67 39.77 18.03
C THR A 202 11.28 39.27 17.75
N LYS A 203 11.00 38.98 16.50
CA LYS A 203 9.75 38.30 16.06
C LYS A 203 9.91 37.61 14.72
N GLY A 204 9.10 36.62 14.50
CA GLY A 204 9.06 35.82 13.26
C GLY A 204 8.66 34.40 13.51
N THR A 205 8.29 33.72 12.44
CA THR A 205 8.05 32.28 12.40
C THR A 205 8.80 31.68 11.23
N ARG A 206 9.30 30.49 11.41
CA ARG A 206 9.90 29.71 10.34
C ARG A 206 9.53 28.24 10.54
N ALA A 207 9.04 27.61 9.50
CA ALA A 207 8.74 26.20 9.50
C ALA A 207 9.29 25.55 8.23
N ASN A 208 9.94 24.41 8.39
CA ASN A 208 10.38 23.57 7.27
C ASN A 208 9.91 22.15 7.51
N SER A 209 9.47 21.48 6.49
CA SER A 209 9.17 20.05 6.56
C SER A 209 9.55 19.33 5.28
N PHE A 210 9.86 18.06 5.40
CA PHE A 210 9.94 17.17 4.26
C PHE A 210 9.41 15.78 4.61
N TYR A 211 8.93 15.11 3.59
CA TYR A 211 8.37 13.77 3.64
C TYR A 211 8.88 12.99 2.45
N TYR A 212 9.28 11.74 2.69
CA TYR A 212 9.65 10.79 1.66
C TYR A 212 8.97 9.46 1.94
N ALA A 213 8.42 8.82 0.92
CA ALA A 213 7.82 7.49 1.04
C ALA A 213 8.09 6.64 -0.20
N VAL A 214 8.27 5.34 0.03
CA VAL A 214 8.53 4.34 -1.00
C VAL A 214 7.78 3.05 -0.69
N PRO A 215 7.06 2.45 -1.67
CA PRO A 215 6.44 1.14 -1.53
C PRO A 215 7.46 0.03 -1.77
N LEU A 216 7.24 -1.12 -1.13
CA LEU A 216 8.00 -2.35 -1.37
C LEU A 216 7.02 -3.54 -1.30
N GLY A 217 6.25 -3.76 -2.37
CA GLY A 217 5.21 -4.79 -2.42
C GLY A 217 4.08 -4.54 -1.42
N LYS A 218 4.01 -5.34 -0.38
CA LYS A 218 3.03 -5.21 0.71
C LYS A 218 3.49 -4.27 1.84
N GLU A 219 4.73 -3.82 1.74
CA GLU A 219 5.36 -2.92 2.68
C GLU A 219 5.36 -1.48 2.14
N ARG A 220 5.36 -0.51 3.04
CA ARG A 220 5.61 0.90 2.73
C ARG A 220 6.47 1.49 3.83
N PHE A 221 7.51 2.20 3.43
CA PHE A 221 8.36 2.96 4.35
C PHE A 221 8.16 4.45 4.09
N ALA A 222 8.02 5.21 5.17
CA ALA A 222 7.92 6.65 5.09
C ALA A 222 8.83 7.30 6.15
N PHE A 223 9.47 8.38 5.76
CA PHE A 223 10.23 9.25 6.64
C PHE A 223 9.69 10.66 6.58
N SER A 224 9.56 11.32 7.73
CA SER A 224 9.24 12.75 7.77
C SER A 224 10.12 13.47 8.77
N HIS A 225 10.43 14.71 8.42
CA HIS A 225 11.12 15.68 9.28
C HIS A 225 10.34 16.98 9.27
N SER A 226 10.21 17.60 10.45
CA SER A 226 9.69 18.95 10.56
C SER A 226 10.46 19.73 11.61
N LYS A 227 10.73 20.99 11.30
CA LYS A 227 11.36 21.95 12.22
C LYS A 227 10.55 23.25 12.18
N ASN A 228 10.21 23.74 13.36
CA ASN A 228 9.46 24.98 13.54
C ASN A 228 10.19 25.85 14.56
N ASP A 229 10.45 27.10 14.20
CA ASP A 229 11.04 28.12 15.05
C ASP A 229 10.08 29.30 15.16
N TYR A 230 9.99 29.91 16.34
CA TYR A 230 9.26 31.16 16.49
C TYR A 230 10.02 32.11 17.43
N HIS A 231 9.84 33.39 17.18
CA HIS A 231 10.27 34.49 18.01
C HIS A 231 9.09 35.43 18.19
N GLN A 232 8.80 35.79 19.42
CA GLN A 232 7.68 36.65 19.78
C GLN A 232 8.11 37.64 20.84
N THR A 233 7.97 38.95 20.56
CA THR A 233 8.10 39.96 21.57
C THR A 233 6.84 39.99 22.42
N VAL A 234 7.00 39.78 23.72
CA VAL A 234 5.93 39.89 24.72
C VAL A 234 6.02 41.25 25.37
N GLU A 235 5.06 42.12 25.08
CA GLU A 235 4.97 43.42 25.71
C GLU A 235 4.44 43.28 27.13
N TYR A 236 5.25 43.64 28.10
CA TYR A 236 4.89 43.71 29.51
C TYR A 236 5.03 45.12 30.04
N ALA A 237 4.22 45.49 31.04
CA ALA A 237 4.07 46.89 31.51
C ALA A 237 5.37 47.58 31.96
N VAL A 238 6.42 46.81 32.27
CA VAL A 238 7.71 47.38 32.77
C VAL A 238 8.85 47.14 31.78
N ASN A 239 9.05 45.89 31.31
CA ASN A 239 10.08 45.54 30.33
C ASN A 239 9.57 44.49 29.34
N PRO A 240 9.59 44.74 28.03
CA PRO A 240 9.31 43.70 27.04
C PRO A 240 10.42 42.66 27.03
N PHE A 241 10.08 41.42 26.76
CA PHE A 241 11.04 40.34 26.58
C PHE A 241 10.71 39.51 25.29
N VAL A 242 11.71 38.83 24.76
CA VAL A 242 11.55 37.97 23.61
C VAL A 242 11.38 36.50 24.06
N SER A 243 10.20 35.94 23.78
CA SER A 243 9.96 34.50 23.91
C SER A 243 10.24 33.82 22.58
N SER A 244 11.07 32.80 22.58
CA SER A 244 11.34 32.04 21.39
C SER A 244 11.36 30.51 21.65
N GLY A 245 11.22 29.73 20.63
CA GLY A 245 11.28 28.27 20.73
C GLY A 245 11.57 27.59 19.42
N GLU A 246 12.13 26.41 19.55
CA GLU A 246 12.42 25.51 18.49
C GLU A 246 11.74 24.15 18.77
N PHE A 247 11.10 23.60 17.77
CA PHE A 247 10.48 22.26 17.82
C PHE A 247 10.92 21.48 16.58
N THR A 248 11.51 20.30 16.81
CA THR A 248 11.88 19.36 15.77
C THR A 248 11.16 18.03 15.98
N SER A 249 10.69 17.44 14.90
CA SER A 249 10.07 16.10 14.91
C SER A 249 10.57 15.30 13.73
N ASP A 250 11.14 14.15 14.02
CA ASP A 250 11.55 13.13 13.05
C ASP A 250 10.66 11.91 13.21
N SER A 251 10.17 11.33 12.13
CA SER A 251 9.42 10.08 12.19
C SER A 251 9.84 9.11 11.10
N LEU A 252 9.89 7.83 11.46
CA LEU A 252 10.05 6.71 10.55
C LEU A 252 8.84 5.80 10.72
N THR A 253 8.11 5.55 9.65
CA THR A 253 6.91 4.72 9.65
C THR A 253 7.09 3.54 8.72
N TRP A 254 6.77 2.35 9.20
CA TRP A 254 6.64 1.13 8.42
C TRP A 254 5.18 0.67 8.44
N THR A 255 4.61 0.47 7.26
CA THR A 255 3.25 -0.06 7.08
C THR A 255 3.32 -1.40 6.37
N HIS A 256 2.63 -2.41 6.89
CA HIS A 256 2.51 -3.75 6.31
C HIS A 256 1.06 -4.09 6.01
N LEU A 257 0.77 -4.52 4.78
CA LEU A 257 -0.55 -5.03 4.41
C LEU A 257 -0.75 -6.44 4.99
N LEU A 258 -1.54 -6.55 6.06
CA LEU A 258 -1.89 -7.82 6.69
C LEU A 258 -2.89 -8.62 5.87
N GLN A 259 -3.97 -7.96 5.45
CA GLN A 259 -5.08 -8.62 4.75
C GLN A 259 -5.79 -7.64 3.81
N ARG A 260 -6.16 -8.16 2.65
CA ARG A 260 -7.07 -7.48 1.72
C ARG A 260 -8.08 -8.49 1.18
N ASN A 261 -9.35 -8.13 1.21
CA ASN A 261 -10.43 -8.88 0.60
C ASN A 261 -11.29 -7.94 -0.28
N GLN A 262 -12.44 -8.40 -0.75
CA GLN A 262 -13.29 -7.61 -1.64
C GLN A 262 -13.83 -6.32 -1.02
N SER A 263 -14.03 -6.29 0.29
CA SER A 263 -14.72 -5.20 1.00
C SER A 263 -13.87 -4.52 2.08
N SER A 264 -12.71 -5.07 2.42
CA SER A 264 -11.86 -4.54 3.48
C SER A 264 -10.38 -4.65 3.17
N LYS A 265 -9.62 -3.73 3.75
CA LYS A 265 -8.16 -3.70 3.76
C LYS A 265 -7.71 -3.46 5.20
N THR A 266 -6.77 -4.27 5.69
CA THR A 266 -6.19 -4.15 7.03
C THR A 266 -4.70 -3.99 6.90
N ASP A 267 -4.19 -2.87 7.38
CA ASP A 267 -2.77 -2.58 7.44
C ASP A 267 -2.33 -2.57 8.91
N PHE A 268 -1.11 -3.03 9.17
CA PHE A 268 -0.39 -2.82 10.40
C PHE A 268 0.62 -1.70 10.22
N GLU A 269 0.66 -0.76 11.14
CA GLU A 269 1.60 0.36 11.10
C GLU A 269 2.44 0.41 12.38
N LEU A 270 3.75 0.56 12.21
CA LEU A 270 4.70 0.81 13.28
C LEU A 270 5.44 2.12 12.99
N GLY A 271 5.35 3.07 13.92
CA GLY A 271 6.01 4.36 13.83
C GLY A 271 7.00 4.59 14.98
N LEU A 272 8.18 5.10 14.64
CA LEU A 272 9.13 5.66 15.60
C LEU A 272 9.13 7.18 15.42
N VAL A 273 8.95 7.92 16.50
CA VAL A 273 8.89 9.38 16.46
C VAL A 273 9.85 9.94 17.49
N HIS A 274 10.81 10.74 17.02
CA HIS A 274 11.71 11.50 17.88
C HIS A 274 11.33 12.98 17.84
N LYS A 275 11.09 13.57 19.02
CA LYS A 275 10.70 14.98 19.17
C LYS A 275 11.65 15.67 20.13
N THR A 276 12.07 16.88 19.76
CA THR A 276 12.81 17.79 20.64
C THR A 276 12.12 19.14 20.69
N ARG A 277 12.13 19.75 21.86
CA ARG A 277 11.61 21.09 22.08
C ARG A 277 12.56 21.87 22.98
N HIS A 278 12.90 23.08 22.55
CA HIS A 278 13.66 24.06 23.31
C HIS A 278 12.85 25.34 23.38
N SER A 279 12.88 25.99 24.53
CA SER A 279 12.20 27.28 24.80
C SER A 279 13.20 28.26 25.41
N TYR A 280 13.12 29.53 25.02
CA TYR A 280 14.06 30.56 25.42
C TYR A 280 13.31 31.83 25.83
N ILE A 281 13.91 32.58 26.78
CA ILE A 281 13.54 33.96 27.11
C ILE A 281 14.80 34.81 26.99
N ASP A 282 14.74 35.87 26.15
CA ASP A 282 15.87 36.74 25.81
C ASP A 282 17.15 35.96 25.46
N GLY A 283 17.01 34.88 24.70
CA GLY A 283 18.11 34.03 24.27
C GLY A 283 18.61 33.02 25.32
N THR A 284 18.08 33.06 26.54
CA THR A 284 18.45 32.13 27.63
C THR A 284 17.47 30.94 27.60
N GLU A 285 17.99 29.73 27.52
CA GLU A 285 17.16 28.52 27.51
C GLU A 285 16.46 28.30 28.85
N ILE A 286 15.18 27.95 28.77
CA ILE A 286 14.39 27.52 29.93
C ILE A 286 14.52 26.00 30.04
N GLU A 287 15.56 25.52 30.71
CA GLU A 287 15.90 24.07 30.78
C GLU A 287 14.75 23.18 31.27
N VAL A 288 13.92 23.69 32.19
CA VAL A 288 12.75 22.94 32.71
C VAL A 288 11.66 22.70 31.66
N GLN A 289 11.70 23.42 30.52
CA GLN A 289 10.78 23.23 29.38
C GLN A 289 11.40 22.43 28.26
N ARG A 290 12.68 22.05 28.39
CA ARG A 290 13.32 21.16 27.41
C ARG A 290 12.63 19.81 27.41
N GLN A 291 12.18 19.39 26.26
CA GLN A 291 11.54 18.07 26.07
C GLN A 291 12.29 17.29 25.00
N LYS A 292 12.53 16.03 25.30
CA LYS A 292 13.06 15.05 24.35
C LYS A 292 12.28 13.76 24.54
N THR A 293 11.62 13.30 23.47
CA THR A 293 10.77 12.10 23.48
C THR A 293 11.13 11.23 22.27
N THR A 294 11.19 9.94 22.48
CA THR A 294 11.37 8.95 21.41
C THR A 294 10.34 7.85 21.60
#